data_7fbbd60057ee268690753860d0ee465e
#
_entry.id   7fbbd60057ee268690753860d0ee465e
#
_cell.length_a   1.000
_cell.length_b   1.000
_cell.length_c   1.000
_cell.angle_alpha   90.00
_cell.angle_beta   90.00
_cell.angle_gamma   90.00
#
_symmetry.space_group_name_H-M   'P 1'
#
loop_
_entity.id
_entity.type
_entity.pdbx_description
1 polymer ?
#
loop_
_entity_poly.entity_id
_entity_poly.type
_entity_poly.pdbx_seq_one_letter_code
_entity_poly.pdbx_strand_id
1 'polypeptide(L)'
;MRTTAEQKPEIRAAQYMFRATQYVRVPSEHRQHLTDNQADKIKEYAEAHGVEIVRTYSDSGKSGYSVGARISLKKLITDIEAGNVDFNVILVYDVSRWGRFQEMDESAYYENICRRAGIQLTYCAEQ
;
A
#
# COMPACT_ATOMS: atom_id res chain seq x y z
N MET A 1 32.78 -21.19 -6.68
CA MET A 1 32.15 -19.88 -6.72
C MET A 1 30.71 -19.99 -7.17
N ARG A 2 29.85 -19.29 -6.52
CA ARG A 2 28.46 -19.37 -6.88
C ARG A 2 28.14 -18.46 -8.04
N THR A 3 27.15 -18.86 -8.82
CA THR A 3 26.74 -18.05 -9.93
C THR A 3 25.96 -16.84 -9.42
N THR A 4 25.92 -15.83 -10.25
CA THR A 4 25.17 -14.64 -9.94
C THR A 4 23.68 -14.98 -9.76
N ALA A 5 23.18 -15.90 -10.58
CA ALA A 5 21.77 -16.24 -10.52
C ALA A 5 21.39 -16.84 -9.17
N GLU A 6 22.27 -17.69 -8.64
CA GLU A 6 21.99 -18.29 -7.35
C GLU A 6 22.02 -17.28 -6.22
N GLN A 7 22.87 -16.29 -6.35
CA GLN A 7 23.00 -15.28 -5.32
C GLN A 7 21.88 -14.24 -5.35
N LYS A 8 21.26 -14.07 -6.49
CA LYS A 8 20.29 -13.00 -6.66
C LYS A 8 19.17 -12.99 -5.62
N PRO A 9 18.51 -14.11 -5.33
CA PRO A 9 17.45 -14.07 -4.33
C PRO A 9 17.95 -13.63 -2.96
N GLU A 10 19.10 -14.11 -2.57
CA GLU A 10 19.67 -13.74 -1.27
C GLU A 10 20.09 -12.30 -1.24
N ILE A 11 20.73 -11.85 -2.32
CA ILE A 11 21.15 -10.46 -2.41
C ILE A 11 19.95 -9.56 -2.38
N ARG A 12 18.92 -9.94 -3.11
CA ARG A 12 17.71 -9.14 -3.17
C ARG A 12 17.06 -9.01 -1.80
N ALA A 13 16.96 -10.11 -1.06
CA ALA A 13 16.40 -10.05 0.28
C ALA A 13 17.23 -9.17 1.18
N ALA A 14 18.55 -9.23 1.04
CA ALA A 14 19.43 -8.40 1.86
C ALA A 14 19.33 -6.92 1.51
N GLN A 15 18.88 -6.60 0.30
CA GLN A 15 18.75 -5.22 -0.14
C GLN A 15 17.50 -4.56 0.39
N TYR A 16 16.50 -5.34 0.79
CA TYR A 16 15.25 -4.76 1.25
C TYR A 16 15.36 -4.41 2.71
N MET A 17 15.24 -3.14 3.00
CA MET A 17 15.31 -2.65 4.37
C MET A 17 13.96 -2.60 5.04
N PHE A 18 12.89 -2.53 4.26
CA PHE A 18 11.55 -2.39 4.79
C PHE A 18 10.61 -3.35 4.09
N ARG A 19 9.60 -3.78 4.82
CA ARG A 19 8.54 -4.60 4.26
C ARG A 19 7.28 -3.77 4.22
N ALA A 20 6.56 -3.85 3.11
CA ALA A 20 5.41 -3.00 2.90
C ALA A 20 4.21 -3.78 2.39
N THR A 21 3.05 -3.28 2.71
CA THR A 21 1.87 -3.63 1.95
C THR A 21 1.57 -2.47 1.01
N GLN A 22 0.84 -2.76 -0.06
CA GLN A 22 0.32 -1.69 -0.90
C GLN A 22 -1.20 -1.72 -0.83
N TYR A 23 -1.78 -0.54 -0.85
CA TYR A 23 -3.22 -0.41 -0.95
C TYR A 23 -3.56 0.27 -2.26
N VAL A 24 -4.34 -0.40 -3.10
CA VAL A 24 -4.73 0.12 -4.40
C VAL A 24 -6.23 0.21 -4.47
N ARG A 25 -6.71 1.26 -5.10
CA ARG A 25 -8.15 1.45 -5.29
C ARG A 25 -8.40 1.92 -6.70
N VAL A 26 -9.15 1.14 -7.44
CA VAL A 26 -9.51 1.44 -8.81
C VAL A 26 -10.74 2.35 -8.78
N PRO A 27 -10.66 3.56 -9.36
CA PRO A 27 -11.75 4.53 -9.23
C PRO A 27 -13.06 4.07 -9.85
N SER A 28 -13.01 3.32 -10.96
CA SER A 28 -14.21 2.79 -11.55
C SER A 28 -13.80 1.70 -12.52
N GLU A 29 -14.76 0.82 -12.83
CA GLU A 29 -14.43 -0.33 -13.65
C GLU A 29 -14.00 0.03 -15.05
N HIS A 30 -14.71 0.97 -15.67
CA HIS A 30 -14.37 1.30 -17.04
C HIS A 30 -13.09 2.08 -17.16
N ARG A 31 -12.52 2.50 -16.04
CA ARG A 31 -11.25 3.20 -16.03
C ARG A 31 -10.10 2.33 -15.59
N GLN A 32 -10.37 1.07 -15.37
CA GLN A 32 -9.36 0.18 -14.81
C GLN A 32 -8.06 0.22 -15.59
N HIS A 33 -8.16 0.11 -16.89
CA HIS A 33 -6.94 0.09 -17.70
C HIS A 33 -6.24 1.43 -17.78
N LEU A 34 -6.95 2.51 -17.46
CA LEU A 34 -6.33 3.84 -17.46
C LEU A 34 -5.63 4.14 -16.15
N THR A 35 -6.01 3.46 -15.09
CA THR A 35 -5.48 3.74 -13.76
C THR A 35 -4.58 2.65 -13.24
N ASP A 36 -4.32 1.65 -14.05
CA ASP A 36 -3.49 0.52 -13.63
C ASP A 36 -2.07 0.93 -13.29
N ASN A 37 -1.63 2.08 -13.79
CA ASN A 37 -0.27 2.49 -13.53
C ASN A 37 -0.03 2.86 -12.08
N GLN A 38 -1.08 2.90 -11.24
CA GLN A 38 -0.83 3.14 -9.83
C GLN A 38 0.00 2.01 -9.23
N ALA A 39 -0.28 0.77 -9.59
CA ALA A 39 0.51 -0.35 -9.10
C ALA A 39 1.93 -0.29 -9.65
N ASP A 40 2.08 0.13 -10.90
CA ASP A 40 3.40 0.27 -11.49
C ASP A 40 4.21 1.35 -10.79
N LYS A 41 3.59 2.46 -10.48
CA LYS A 41 4.26 3.54 -9.79
C LYS A 41 4.66 3.15 -8.38
N ILE A 42 3.79 2.42 -7.71
CA ILE A 42 4.11 1.92 -6.38
C ILE A 42 5.31 0.98 -6.45
N LYS A 43 5.32 0.11 -7.45
CA LYS A 43 6.42 -0.82 -7.62
C LYS A 43 7.73 -0.07 -7.88
N GLU A 44 7.69 0.94 -8.75
CA GLU A 44 8.88 1.74 -9.02
C GLU A 44 9.40 2.39 -7.74
N TYR A 45 8.50 2.95 -6.97
CA TYR A 45 8.89 3.57 -5.71
C TYR A 45 9.55 2.56 -4.79
N ALA A 46 8.93 1.39 -4.65
CA ALA A 46 9.44 0.36 -3.76
C ALA A 46 10.84 -0.08 -4.17
N GLU A 47 11.03 -0.28 -5.48
CA GLU A 47 12.33 -0.72 -5.97
C GLU A 47 13.40 0.35 -5.75
N ALA A 48 13.03 1.61 -5.92
CA ALA A 48 13.99 2.70 -5.76
C ALA A 48 14.37 2.92 -4.31
N HIS A 49 13.54 2.50 -3.38
CA HIS A 49 13.77 2.79 -1.96
C HIS A 49 14.04 1.56 -1.12
N GLY A 50 14.26 0.42 -1.74
CA GLY A 50 14.61 -0.79 -1.00
C GLY A 50 13.48 -1.32 -0.15
N VAL A 51 12.26 -1.25 -0.66
CA VAL A 51 11.07 -1.70 0.05
C VAL A 51 10.51 -2.93 -0.65
N GLU A 52 10.25 -3.97 0.12
CA GLU A 52 9.67 -5.20 -0.41
C GLU A 52 8.16 -5.18 -0.18
N ILE A 53 7.39 -5.31 -1.25
CA ILE A 53 5.94 -5.39 -1.15
C ILE A 53 5.56 -6.83 -0.87
N VAL A 54 5.04 -7.08 0.33
CA VAL A 54 4.75 -8.45 0.77
C VAL A 54 3.27 -8.77 0.75
N ARG A 55 2.42 -7.77 0.57
CA ARG A 55 0.98 -8.00 0.60
C ARG A 55 0.28 -6.88 -0.15
N THR A 56 -0.89 -7.19 -0.70
CA THR A 56 -1.69 -6.20 -1.42
C THR A 56 -3.12 -6.22 -0.90
N TYR A 57 -3.64 -5.02 -0.62
CA TYR A 57 -5.05 -4.83 -0.33
C TYR A 57 -5.63 -3.99 -1.46
N SER A 58 -6.74 -4.45 -2.02
CA SER A 58 -7.27 -3.83 -3.23
C SER A 58 -8.78 -3.68 -3.12
N ASP A 59 -9.26 -2.50 -3.46
CA ASP A 59 -10.68 -2.21 -3.48
C ASP A 59 -11.10 -1.67 -4.82
N SER A 60 -12.37 -1.91 -5.16
CA SER A 60 -12.98 -1.29 -6.32
C SER A 60 -13.45 0.11 -5.94
N GLY A 61 -13.28 1.05 -6.84
CA GLY A 61 -13.64 2.43 -6.58
C GLY A 61 -15.07 2.78 -6.90
N LYS A 62 -15.91 1.79 -7.08
CA LYS A 62 -17.29 2.02 -7.46
C LYS A 62 -18.00 2.97 -6.52
N SER A 63 -17.82 2.78 -5.24
CA SER A 63 -18.44 3.62 -4.23
C SER A 63 -17.35 4.35 -3.48
N GLY A 64 -16.54 5.09 -4.21
CA GLY A 64 -15.32 5.64 -3.66
C GLY A 64 -15.50 6.67 -2.58
N TYR A 65 -16.71 7.06 -2.28
CA TYR A 65 -16.95 8.10 -1.28
C TYR A 65 -17.20 7.55 0.11
N SER A 66 -17.30 6.24 0.25
CA SER A 66 -17.64 5.66 1.54
C SER A 66 -16.61 4.62 1.93
N VAL A 67 -16.08 4.76 3.14
CA VAL A 67 -15.19 3.75 3.69
C VAL A 67 -15.94 2.44 3.86
N GLY A 68 -17.24 2.50 4.08
CA GLY A 68 -18.04 1.31 4.22
C GLY A 68 -17.99 0.40 3.00
N ALA A 69 -17.74 0.97 1.83
CA ALA A 69 -17.61 0.21 0.59
C ALA A 69 -16.16 -0.21 0.33
N ARG A 70 -15.25 0.10 1.23
CA ARG A 70 -13.82 -0.18 1.04
C ARG A 70 -13.41 -1.30 1.96
N ILE A 71 -13.87 -2.49 1.61
CA ILE A 71 -13.72 -3.67 2.46
C ILE A 71 -12.25 -4.00 2.72
N SER A 72 -11.43 -3.88 1.70
CA SER A 72 -10.01 -4.23 1.87
C SER A 72 -9.28 -3.22 2.72
N LEU A 73 -9.65 -1.94 2.64
CA LEU A 73 -9.04 -0.96 3.53
C LEU A 73 -9.41 -1.27 4.97
N LYS A 74 -10.66 -1.59 5.21
CA LYS A 74 -11.09 -1.95 6.56
C LYS A 74 -10.37 -3.18 7.07
N LYS A 75 -10.15 -4.15 6.19
CA LYS A 75 -9.41 -5.34 6.59
C LYS A 75 -7.96 -5.00 6.92
N LEU A 76 -7.35 -4.12 6.14
CA LEU A 76 -5.99 -3.68 6.44
C LEU A 76 -5.92 -3.07 7.83
N ILE A 77 -6.85 -2.18 8.14
CA ILE A 77 -6.87 -1.54 9.45
C ILE A 77 -7.09 -2.57 10.56
N THR A 78 -8.01 -3.49 10.34
CA THR A 78 -8.26 -4.55 11.31
C THR A 78 -7.02 -5.39 11.55
N ASP A 79 -6.32 -5.76 10.49
CA ASP A 79 -5.10 -6.54 10.61
C ASP A 79 -4.04 -5.79 11.40
N ILE A 80 -3.93 -4.49 11.18
CA ILE A 80 -2.97 -3.66 11.90
C ILE A 80 -3.33 -3.60 13.38
N GLU A 81 -4.60 -3.39 13.68
CA GLU A 81 -5.05 -3.30 15.07
C GLU A 81 -4.84 -4.61 15.81
N ALA A 82 -4.99 -5.71 15.10
CA ALA A 82 -4.80 -7.03 15.70
C ALA A 82 -3.33 -7.42 15.84
N GLY A 83 -2.45 -6.65 15.24
CA GLY A 83 -1.03 -6.99 15.25
C GLY A 83 -0.67 -8.13 14.31
N ASN A 84 -1.52 -8.42 13.36
CA ASN A 84 -1.35 -9.54 12.44
C ASN A 84 -0.64 -9.12 11.15
N VAL A 85 0.36 -8.28 11.24
CA VAL A 85 1.01 -7.77 10.04
C VAL A 85 2.51 -8.00 10.14
N ASP A 86 3.10 -8.21 8.96
CA ASP A 86 4.53 -8.42 8.84
C ASP A 86 5.17 -7.33 8.00
N PHE A 87 4.57 -6.15 8.00
CA PHE A 87 5.09 -4.99 7.28
C PHE A 87 5.06 -3.78 8.20
N ASN A 88 5.87 -2.80 7.87
CA ASN A 88 5.90 -1.56 8.63
C ASN A 88 5.71 -0.33 7.76
N VAL A 89 5.36 -0.52 6.49
CA VAL A 89 5.10 0.56 5.55
C VAL A 89 3.86 0.24 4.77
N ILE A 90 3.03 1.24 4.52
CA ILE A 90 1.90 1.14 3.60
C ILE A 90 2.19 2.06 2.43
N LEU A 91 2.20 1.51 1.23
CA LEU A 91 2.41 2.27 0.01
C LEU A 91 1.08 2.48 -0.69
N VAL A 92 0.78 3.73 -0.98
CA VAL A 92 -0.44 4.13 -1.67
C VAL A 92 -0.04 5.07 -2.80
N TYR A 93 -0.77 5.06 -3.90
CA TYR A 93 -0.42 5.91 -5.02
C TYR A 93 -0.47 7.39 -4.62
N ASP A 94 -1.63 7.86 -4.15
CA ASP A 94 -1.75 9.23 -3.69
C ASP A 94 -2.85 9.30 -2.63
N VAL A 95 -3.03 10.49 -2.09
CA VAL A 95 -3.97 10.67 -0.99
C VAL A 95 -5.40 10.34 -1.39
N SER A 96 -5.76 10.51 -2.67
CA SER A 96 -7.12 10.23 -3.10
C SER A 96 -7.45 8.75 -3.03
N ARG A 97 -6.44 7.89 -3.06
CA ARG A 97 -6.67 6.45 -2.93
C ARG A 97 -6.86 6.06 -1.49
N TRP A 98 -6.24 6.78 -0.57
CA TRP A 98 -6.37 6.49 0.85
C TRP A 98 -7.66 7.05 1.42
N GLY A 99 -7.93 8.33 1.17
CA GLY A 99 -9.12 8.96 1.69
C GLY A 99 -9.57 10.10 0.81
N ARG A 100 -10.86 10.37 0.86
CA ARG A 100 -11.44 11.46 0.12
C ARG A 100 -11.93 12.52 1.09
N PHE A 101 -12.35 13.66 0.56
CA PHE A 101 -12.78 14.76 1.40
C PHE A 101 -13.94 14.39 2.31
N GLN A 102 -14.88 13.62 1.80
CA GLN A 102 -16.03 13.25 2.61
C GLN A 102 -15.67 12.34 3.75
N GLU A 103 -14.48 11.77 3.69
CA GLU A 103 -14.04 10.79 4.68
C GLU A 103 -12.81 11.25 5.42
N MET A 104 -12.61 12.56 5.48
CA MET A 104 -11.38 13.09 6.04
C MET A 104 -11.16 12.65 7.47
N ASP A 105 -12.22 12.65 8.27
CA ASP A 105 -12.08 12.25 9.67
C ASP A 105 -11.71 10.79 9.80
N GLU A 106 -12.32 9.94 8.98
CA GLU A 106 -12.00 8.53 9.00
C GLU A 106 -10.59 8.28 8.49
N SER A 107 -10.21 9.01 7.47
CA SER A 107 -8.88 8.92 6.90
C SER A 107 -7.82 9.25 7.95
N ALA A 108 -8.04 10.33 8.69
CA ALA A 108 -7.11 10.74 9.74
C ALA A 108 -7.10 9.72 10.87
N TYR A 109 -8.24 9.16 11.19
CA TYR A 109 -8.35 8.15 12.22
C TYR A 109 -7.52 6.91 11.85
N TYR A 110 -7.64 6.47 10.60
CA TYR A 110 -6.88 5.31 10.14
C TYR A 110 -5.39 5.59 10.09
N GLU A 111 -5.01 6.81 9.69
CA GLU A 111 -3.62 7.19 9.73
C GLU A 111 -3.06 7.14 11.14
N ASN A 112 -3.87 7.56 12.11
CA ASN A 112 -3.45 7.54 13.49
C ASN A 112 -3.24 6.12 13.99
N ILE A 113 -4.11 5.20 13.59
CA ILE A 113 -3.95 3.79 13.94
C ILE A 113 -2.63 3.26 13.40
N CYS A 114 -2.32 3.60 12.15
CA CYS A 114 -1.07 3.17 11.55
C CYS A 114 0.14 3.74 12.30
N ARG A 115 0.09 5.03 12.62
CA ARG A 115 1.20 5.68 13.30
C ARG A 115 1.44 5.05 14.66
N ARG A 116 0.39 4.77 15.39
CA ARG A 116 0.52 4.16 16.70
C ARG A 116 1.11 2.77 16.62
N ALA A 117 0.85 2.07 15.52
CA ALA A 117 1.39 0.74 15.32
C ALA A 117 2.81 0.77 14.76
N GLY A 118 3.37 1.95 14.56
CA GLY A 118 4.71 2.06 14.00
C GLY A 118 4.77 1.85 12.50
N ILE A 119 3.65 2.04 11.83
CA ILE A 119 3.55 1.82 10.39
C ILE A 119 3.52 3.17 9.68
N GLN A 120 4.40 3.34 8.71
CA GLN A 120 4.51 4.57 7.95
C GLN A 120 3.64 4.51 6.71
N LEU A 121 2.82 5.53 6.52
CA LEU A 121 1.98 5.66 5.33
C LEU A 121 2.71 6.55 4.34
N THR A 122 2.88 6.06 3.12
CA THR A 122 3.65 6.77 2.10
C THR A 122 2.83 6.89 0.82
N TYR A 123 2.73 8.10 0.30
CA TYR A 123 2.04 8.39 -0.95
C TYR A 123 3.09 8.46 -2.06
N CYS A 124 3.16 7.42 -2.87
CA CYS A 124 4.27 7.25 -3.80
C CYS A 124 4.33 8.32 -4.89
N ALA A 125 3.18 8.79 -5.35
CA ALA A 125 3.14 9.79 -6.41
C ALA A 125 3.48 11.18 -5.92
N GLU A 126 3.59 11.36 -4.60
CA GLU A 126 3.83 12.67 -4.02
C GLU A 126 5.23 12.81 -3.45
N GLN A 127 6.08 11.89 -3.76
CA GLN A 127 7.47 11.92 -3.29
C GLN A 127 8.38 12.69 -4.24
#